data_7930a304c62b8a8c893f7dd2c971c9a8
#
_entry.id   7930a304c62b8a8c893f7dd2c971c9a8
#
_cell.length_a   1.000
_cell.length_b   1.000
_cell.length_c   1.000
_cell.angle_alpha   90.00
_cell.angle_beta   90.00
_cell.angle_gamma   90.00
#
_symmetry.space_group_name_H-M   'P 1'
#
loop_
_entity.id
_entity.type
_entity.pdbx_description
1 polymer ?
#
loop_
_entity_poly.entity_id
_entity_poly.type
_entity_poly.pdbx_seq_one_letter_code
_entity_poly.pdbx_strand_id
1 'polypeptide(L)'
;METYDLCLTWNWEYDADFVKLLNLACQSHGLSLLQITPENLLHSTQSITNKEIVFQIFFDRASDADARFIPVVQWACNHVIHHINFHKLACRAWDKVAMHQVISVSMNTPLTITLPSYDEQPQLPEIDLSSLGESFTIKPAYGGGGDGVVNEATTLSQVLVARQEFPTQRYLLQAHIIPARLGARMAWFRVIYCAGKVYPCWWDSDTHIYTHVTPNEEAYYSLGSLRTITSSIATLCGLTLFSTEIAITSDGRFVIVDYVNDPIDLRLQSKALDGVPDEIVKDITERLLELILPHHTPSQD
;
A
#
# COMPACT_ATOMS: atom_id res chain seq x y z
N MET A 1 13.67 32.21 2.96
CA MET A 1 12.97 30.97 3.38
C MET A 1 11.88 30.73 2.36
N GLU A 2 12.00 29.63 1.62
CA GLU A 2 11.00 29.22 0.64
C GLU A 2 9.97 28.34 1.32
N THR A 3 8.69 28.56 1.02
CA THR A 3 7.58 27.80 1.60
C THR A 3 6.83 27.07 0.51
N TYR A 4 6.56 25.77 0.74
CA TYR A 4 5.79 24.92 -0.15
C TYR A 4 4.56 24.35 0.54
N ASP A 5 3.48 24.16 -0.20
CA ASP A 5 2.26 23.55 0.33
C ASP A 5 2.44 22.04 0.48
N LEU A 6 3.08 21.40 -0.50
CA LEU A 6 3.35 19.97 -0.52
C LEU A 6 4.84 19.70 -0.81
N CYS A 7 5.44 18.79 -0.04
CA CYS A 7 6.72 18.17 -0.37
C CYS A 7 6.48 16.70 -0.70
N LEU A 8 6.87 16.28 -1.90
CA LEU A 8 6.82 14.90 -2.38
C LEU A 8 8.23 14.35 -2.53
N THR A 9 8.54 13.23 -1.85
CA THR A 9 9.73 12.43 -2.12
C THR A 9 9.36 11.27 -3.04
N TRP A 10 10.15 11.02 -4.08
CA TRP A 10 9.94 9.89 -4.99
C TRP A 10 11.24 9.49 -5.68
N ASN A 11 11.39 8.19 -5.99
CA ASN A 11 12.59 7.62 -6.60
C ASN A 11 12.29 6.56 -7.67
N TRP A 12 11.03 6.19 -7.84
CA TRP A 12 10.64 5.19 -8.81
C TRP A 12 10.28 5.87 -10.14
N GLU A 13 11.02 5.57 -11.20
CA GLU A 13 10.85 6.22 -12.51
C GLU A 13 9.44 6.09 -13.10
N TYR A 14 8.74 5.01 -12.77
CA TYR A 14 7.36 4.77 -13.22
C TYR A 14 6.31 5.64 -12.51
N ASP A 15 6.66 6.31 -11.42
CA ASP A 15 5.79 7.31 -10.78
C ASP A 15 5.72 8.63 -11.57
N ALA A 16 6.58 8.85 -12.57
CA ALA A 16 6.73 10.13 -13.25
C ALA A 16 5.42 10.69 -13.83
N ASP A 17 4.55 9.82 -14.38
CA ASP A 17 3.25 10.28 -14.94
C ASP A 17 2.28 10.71 -13.84
N PHE A 18 2.22 9.99 -12.71
CA PHE A 18 1.45 10.40 -11.54
C PHE A 18 1.97 11.71 -10.94
N VAL A 19 3.29 11.83 -10.76
CA VAL A 19 3.94 13.05 -10.24
C VAL A 19 3.64 14.25 -11.13
N LYS A 20 3.66 14.06 -12.46
CA LYS A 20 3.28 15.10 -13.43
C LYS A 20 1.82 15.51 -13.28
N LEU A 21 0.90 14.57 -13.12
CA LEU A 21 -0.52 14.85 -12.87
C LEU A 21 -0.70 15.65 -11.58
N LEU A 22 -0.07 15.21 -10.49
CA LEU A 22 -0.13 15.89 -9.20
C LEU A 22 0.43 17.32 -9.29
N ASN A 23 1.55 17.51 -9.99
CA ASN A 23 2.14 18.83 -10.19
C ASN A 23 1.23 19.77 -10.98
N LEU A 24 0.61 19.28 -12.07
CA LEU A 24 -0.34 20.06 -12.87
C LEU A 24 -1.59 20.43 -12.06
N ALA A 25 -2.08 19.50 -11.25
CA ALA A 25 -3.21 19.72 -10.39
C ALA A 25 -2.88 20.74 -9.28
N CYS A 26 -1.71 20.66 -8.64
CA CYS A 26 -1.23 21.69 -7.72
C CYS A 26 -1.20 23.06 -8.38
N GLN A 27 -0.56 23.19 -9.56
CA GLN A 27 -0.47 24.44 -10.29
C GLN A 27 -1.84 25.02 -10.63
N SER A 28 -2.81 24.21 -11.04
CA SER A 28 -4.16 24.67 -11.38
C SER A 28 -4.93 25.25 -10.19
N HIS A 29 -4.54 24.89 -8.97
CA HIS A 29 -5.10 25.39 -7.71
C HIS A 29 -4.20 26.41 -6.99
N GLY A 30 -3.13 26.88 -7.66
CA GLY A 30 -2.19 27.84 -7.07
C GLY A 30 -1.32 27.27 -5.94
N LEU A 31 -1.22 25.95 -5.82
CA LEU A 31 -0.42 25.26 -4.81
C LEU A 31 1.01 25.04 -5.30
N SER A 32 1.96 25.16 -4.38
CA SER A 32 3.39 24.94 -4.61
C SER A 32 3.80 23.52 -4.23
N LEU A 33 4.48 22.81 -5.13
CA LEU A 33 4.99 21.46 -4.96
C LEU A 33 6.52 21.43 -4.98
N LEU A 34 7.13 21.03 -3.86
CA LEU A 34 8.55 20.64 -3.81
C LEU A 34 8.68 19.16 -4.15
N GLN A 35 9.46 18.83 -5.15
CA GLN A 35 9.81 17.45 -5.48
C GLN A 35 11.24 17.15 -5.04
N ILE A 36 11.42 16.08 -4.27
CA ILE A 36 12.73 15.58 -3.85
C ILE A 36 12.95 14.21 -4.49
N THR A 37 13.97 14.13 -5.33
CA THR A 37 14.39 12.94 -6.06
C THR A 37 15.84 12.60 -5.69
N PRO A 38 16.36 11.43 -6.10
CA PRO A 38 17.77 11.08 -5.85
C PRO A 38 18.76 12.15 -6.33
N GLU A 39 18.44 12.92 -7.39
CA GLU A 39 19.31 13.93 -7.99
C GLU A 39 19.47 15.18 -7.12
N ASN A 40 18.42 15.57 -6.40
CA ASN A 40 18.47 16.79 -5.57
C ASN A 40 18.40 16.50 -4.06
N LEU A 41 18.36 15.23 -3.64
CA LEU A 41 18.16 14.80 -2.27
C LEU A 41 19.13 15.45 -1.28
N LEU A 42 20.43 15.45 -1.59
CA LEU A 42 21.46 15.99 -0.69
C LEU A 42 21.24 17.49 -0.45
N HIS A 43 21.06 18.25 -1.53
CA HIS A 43 20.85 19.69 -1.46
C HIS A 43 19.56 20.04 -0.73
N SER A 44 18.46 19.38 -1.09
CA SER A 44 17.14 19.57 -0.46
C SER A 44 17.18 19.26 1.03
N THR A 45 17.84 18.14 1.43
CA THR A 45 17.98 17.78 2.84
C THR A 45 18.75 18.85 3.63
N GLN A 46 19.81 19.42 3.06
CA GLN A 46 20.58 20.50 3.69
C GLN A 46 19.74 21.76 3.85
N SER A 47 19.05 22.20 2.79
CA SER A 47 18.21 23.41 2.83
C SER A 47 17.03 23.27 3.78
N ILE A 48 16.42 22.08 3.88
CA ILE A 48 15.36 21.79 4.85
C ILE A 48 15.93 21.85 6.29
N THR A 49 17.09 21.23 6.53
CA THR A 49 17.73 21.22 7.85
C THR A 49 18.10 22.64 8.30
N ASN A 50 18.58 23.47 7.37
CA ASN A 50 18.93 24.88 7.61
C ASN A 50 17.71 25.80 7.72
N LYS A 51 16.49 25.28 7.53
CA LYS A 51 15.24 26.05 7.49
C LYS A 51 15.19 27.09 6.35
N GLU A 52 15.92 26.85 5.28
CA GLU A 52 15.84 27.64 4.05
C GLU A 52 14.59 27.27 3.25
N ILE A 53 14.17 26.00 3.35
CA ILE A 53 12.96 25.43 2.78
C ILE A 53 12.09 24.88 3.91
N VAL A 54 10.79 25.15 3.85
CA VAL A 54 9.75 24.58 4.72
C VAL A 54 8.55 24.16 3.88
N PHE A 55 7.77 23.20 4.37
CA PHE A 55 6.56 22.73 3.70
C PHE A 55 5.49 22.35 4.73
N GLN A 56 4.23 22.38 4.30
CA GLN A 56 3.09 22.17 5.18
C GLN A 56 2.66 20.71 5.25
N ILE A 57 2.72 20.00 4.11
CA ILE A 57 2.34 18.60 3.98
C ILE A 57 3.50 17.81 3.41
N PHE A 58 3.70 16.61 3.91
CA PHE A 58 4.72 15.67 3.44
C PHE A 58 4.09 14.41 2.84
N PHE A 59 4.55 14.04 1.65
CA PHE A 59 4.16 12.82 0.96
C PHE A 59 5.41 12.01 0.60
N ASP A 60 5.57 10.87 1.24
CA ASP A 60 6.70 9.97 1.02
C ASP A 60 6.33 8.83 0.07
N ARG A 61 7.10 8.70 -1.00
CA ARG A 61 7.03 7.60 -1.97
C ARG A 61 8.42 7.07 -2.34
N ALA A 62 9.39 7.20 -1.44
CA ALA A 62 10.78 6.84 -1.72
C ALA A 62 11.45 6.06 -0.60
N SER A 63 11.13 6.32 0.66
CA SER A 63 11.90 5.79 1.79
C SER A 63 11.69 4.31 2.06
N ASP A 64 10.64 3.71 1.52
CA ASP A 64 10.37 2.27 1.55
C ASP A 64 11.43 1.48 0.78
N ALA A 65 11.89 2.01 -0.34
CA ALA A 65 12.86 1.38 -1.24
C ALA A 65 14.28 2.00 -1.15
N ASP A 66 14.41 3.25 -0.64
CA ASP A 66 15.70 3.96 -0.59
C ASP A 66 15.93 4.64 0.76
N ALA A 67 16.71 4.00 1.61
CA ALA A 67 17.06 4.51 2.95
C ALA A 67 17.75 5.88 2.94
N ARG A 68 18.27 6.36 1.82
CA ARG A 68 18.86 7.70 1.71
C ARG A 68 17.85 8.82 1.97
N PHE A 69 16.55 8.56 1.78
CA PHE A 69 15.47 9.50 2.06
C PHE A 69 15.07 9.58 3.54
N ILE A 70 15.49 8.64 4.37
CA ILE A 70 15.14 8.60 5.80
C ILE A 70 15.45 9.92 6.54
N PRO A 71 16.57 10.64 6.30
CA PRO A 71 16.83 11.93 6.96
C PRO A 71 15.71 12.98 6.69
N VAL A 72 15.20 13.08 5.46
CA VAL A 72 14.09 13.98 5.13
C VAL A 72 12.81 13.54 5.81
N VAL A 73 12.51 12.25 5.79
CA VAL A 73 11.35 11.65 6.47
C VAL A 73 11.39 11.93 7.98
N GLN A 74 12.54 11.72 8.63
CA GLN A 74 12.72 11.99 10.05
C GLN A 74 12.53 13.47 10.37
N TRP A 75 13.08 14.35 9.52
CA TRP A 75 12.86 15.78 9.68
C TRP A 75 11.36 16.13 9.57
N ALA A 76 10.66 15.61 8.55
CA ALA A 76 9.24 15.82 8.36
C ALA A 76 8.42 15.31 9.55
N CYS A 77 8.70 14.11 10.05
CA CYS A 77 8.02 13.55 11.23
C CYS A 77 8.12 14.44 12.48
N ASN A 78 9.19 15.26 12.60
CA ASN A 78 9.41 16.12 13.76
C ASN A 78 8.90 17.57 13.57
N HIS A 79 8.65 18.00 12.33
CA HIS A 79 8.38 19.40 12.02
C HIS A 79 7.09 19.65 11.24
N VAL A 80 6.54 18.61 10.58
CA VAL A 80 5.34 18.70 9.76
C VAL A 80 4.20 17.95 10.44
N ILE A 81 3.02 18.57 10.48
CA ILE A 81 1.86 18.00 11.17
C ILE A 81 1.10 17.05 10.24
N HIS A 82 1.03 17.36 8.94
CA HIS A 82 0.21 16.64 7.97
C HIS A 82 1.05 15.77 7.06
N HIS A 83 0.74 14.50 7.01
CA HIS A 83 1.42 13.48 6.20
C HIS A 83 0.44 12.68 5.35
N ILE A 84 0.80 12.41 4.12
CA ILE A 84 0.22 11.36 3.28
C ILE A 84 1.21 10.20 3.32
N ASN A 85 0.96 9.34 3.98
CA ASN A 85 0.97 8.49 5.11
C ASN A 85 2.03 8.90 6.18
N PHE A 86 1.67 8.86 7.46
CA PHE A 86 2.66 9.11 8.51
C PHE A 86 3.62 7.93 8.61
N HIS A 87 4.91 8.17 8.44
CA HIS A 87 5.93 7.13 8.27
C HIS A 87 5.90 6.02 9.33
N LYS A 88 5.69 6.37 10.60
CA LYS A 88 5.61 5.36 11.68
C LYS A 88 4.41 4.41 11.50
N LEU A 89 3.29 4.91 10.98
CA LEU A 89 2.10 4.10 10.69
C LEU A 89 2.34 3.26 9.43
N ALA A 90 2.98 3.86 8.41
CA ALA A 90 3.37 3.15 7.18
C ALA A 90 4.31 1.97 7.49
N CYS A 91 5.37 2.18 8.26
CA CYS A 91 6.28 1.10 8.69
C CYS A 91 5.55 -0.04 9.42
N ARG A 92 4.55 0.28 10.25
CA ARG A 92 3.73 -0.73 10.92
C ARG A 92 2.84 -1.47 9.92
N ALA A 93 2.29 -0.77 8.95
CA ALA A 93 1.39 -1.33 7.94
C ALA A 93 2.12 -2.21 6.91
N TRP A 94 3.41 -1.95 6.65
CA TRP A 94 4.25 -2.80 5.80
C TRP A 94 4.51 -4.18 6.42
N ASP A 95 4.45 -4.30 7.76
CA ASP A 95 4.61 -5.58 8.46
C ASP A 95 3.32 -6.42 8.38
N LYS A 96 3.29 -7.37 7.44
CA LYS A 96 2.15 -8.26 7.21
C LYS A 96 1.76 -9.07 8.44
N VAL A 97 2.73 -9.44 9.30
CA VAL A 97 2.45 -10.15 10.56
C VAL A 97 1.73 -9.24 11.55
N ALA A 98 2.20 -7.99 11.71
CA ALA A 98 1.54 -7.01 12.57
C ALA A 98 0.14 -6.67 12.08
N MET A 99 -0.04 -6.49 10.77
CA MET A 99 -1.36 -6.23 10.19
C MET A 99 -2.30 -7.41 10.31
N HIS A 100 -1.81 -8.64 10.10
CA HIS A 100 -2.61 -9.86 10.32
C HIS A 100 -3.15 -9.91 11.76
N GLN A 101 -2.29 -9.69 12.75
CA GLN A 101 -2.67 -9.72 14.17
C GLN A 101 -3.80 -8.73 14.52
N VAL A 102 -3.85 -7.58 13.85
CA VAL A 102 -4.87 -6.57 14.09
C VAL A 102 -6.14 -6.84 13.30
N ILE A 103 -6.02 -7.18 12.02
CA ILE A 103 -7.14 -7.33 11.10
C ILE A 103 -7.91 -8.62 11.39
N SER A 104 -7.24 -9.73 11.68
CA SER A 104 -7.87 -11.04 11.92
C SER A 104 -8.77 -11.10 13.15
N VAL A 105 -8.68 -10.12 14.06
CA VAL A 105 -9.55 -10.03 15.23
C VAL A 105 -11.01 -9.74 14.86
N SER A 106 -11.25 -8.99 13.80
CA SER A 106 -12.58 -8.48 13.44
C SER A 106 -13.00 -8.70 11.99
N MET A 107 -12.09 -9.17 11.14
CA MET A 107 -12.34 -9.38 9.71
C MET A 107 -11.84 -10.75 9.26
N ASN A 108 -12.44 -11.27 8.19
CA ASN A 108 -11.99 -12.55 7.64
C ASN A 108 -10.65 -12.39 6.92
N THR A 109 -9.71 -13.21 7.32
CA THR A 109 -8.40 -13.39 6.68
C THR A 109 -8.20 -14.87 6.36
N PRO A 110 -7.25 -15.23 5.49
CA PRO A 110 -6.86 -16.64 5.36
C PRO A 110 -6.44 -17.20 6.71
N LEU A 111 -6.70 -18.47 6.96
CA LEU A 111 -6.11 -19.14 8.11
C LEU A 111 -4.59 -19.01 8.05
N THR A 112 -3.98 -18.53 9.11
CA THR A 112 -2.58 -18.09 9.09
C THR A 112 -1.83 -18.61 10.31
N ILE A 113 -0.66 -19.18 10.08
CA ILE A 113 0.34 -19.49 11.10
C ILE A 113 1.47 -18.45 10.96
N THR A 114 1.78 -17.74 12.03
CA THR A 114 2.89 -16.78 12.06
C THR A 114 4.13 -17.43 12.65
N LEU A 115 5.28 -17.19 12.01
CA LEU A 115 6.56 -17.75 12.41
C LEU A 115 7.53 -16.64 12.82
N PRO A 116 8.39 -16.88 13.83
CA PRO A 116 9.51 -16.00 14.14
C PRO A 116 10.51 -15.97 12.99
N SER A 117 11.44 -15.00 13.01
CA SER A 117 12.53 -14.94 12.06
C SER A 117 13.44 -16.18 12.15
N TYR A 118 14.20 -16.44 11.08
CA TYR A 118 15.17 -17.54 11.10
C TYR A 118 16.25 -17.29 12.14
N ASP A 119 16.73 -16.04 12.25
CA ASP A 119 17.78 -15.65 13.20
C ASP A 119 17.35 -15.82 14.67
N GLU A 120 16.06 -15.54 14.98
CA GLU A 120 15.52 -15.74 16.32
C GLU A 120 15.29 -17.22 16.64
N GLN A 121 14.83 -18.00 15.66
CA GLN A 121 14.51 -19.43 15.84
C GLN A 121 14.85 -20.23 14.58
N PRO A 122 16.13 -20.61 14.38
CA PRO A 122 16.57 -21.39 13.22
C PRO A 122 15.87 -22.74 13.07
N GLN A 123 15.61 -23.40 14.21
CA GLN A 123 14.88 -24.67 14.24
C GLN A 123 13.44 -24.44 14.67
N LEU A 124 12.50 -24.83 13.83
CA LEU A 124 11.09 -24.78 14.17
C LEU A 124 10.69 -26.04 14.96
N PRO A 125 9.78 -25.91 15.95
CA PRO A 125 9.12 -27.05 16.53
C PRO A 125 8.29 -27.77 15.46
N GLU A 126 7.78 -28.95 15.80
CA GLU A 126 6.78 -29.61 14.94
C GLU A 126 5.56 -28.69 14.80
N ILE A 127 5.20 -28.37 13.54
CA ILE A 127 4.07 -27.50 13.22
C ILE A 127 3.05 -28.32 12.46
N ASP A 128 1.82 -28.34 12.95
CA ASP A 128 0.71 -28.93 12.21
C ASP A 128 0.29 -28.00 11.07
N LEU A 129 0.69 -28.34 9.85
CA LEU A 129 0.35 -27.63 8.62
C LEU A 129 -1.01 -28.06 8.04
N SER A 130 -1.63 -29.13 8.57
CA SER A 130 -2.87 -29.70 8.01
C SER A 130 -4.03 -28.70 7.99
N SER A 131 -4.05 -27.77 8.94
CA SER A 131 -5.04 -26.70 9.01
C SER A 131 -4.96 -25.69 7.83
N LEU A 132 -3.82 -25.61 7.15
CA LEU A 132 -3.64 -24.71 5.99
C LEU A 132 -4.15 -25.32 4.67
N GLY A 133 -4.52 -26.59 4.66
CA GLY A 133 -5.00 -27.33 3.48
C GLY A 133 -3.89 -28.11 2.78
N GLU A 134 -4.15 -28.52 1.53
CA GLU A 134 -3.19 -29.32 0.74
C GLU A 134 -1.97 -28.50 0.33
N SER A 135 -2.16 -27.21 0.10
CA SER A 135 -1.09 -26.26 -0.19
C SER A 135 -1.35 -24.93 0.51
N PHE A 136 -0.30 -24.15 0.72
CA PHE A 136 -0.36 -22.86 1.38
C PHE A 136 0.67 -21.88 0.77
N THR A 137 0.50 -20.60 1.06
CA THR A 137 1.44 -19.55 0.66
C THR A 137 2.36 -19.19 1.81
N ILE A 138 3.66 -19.09 1.55
CA ILE A 138 4.68 -18.60 2.50
C ILE A 138 4.97 -17.14 2.11
N LYS A 139 4.85 -16.21 3.06
CA LYS A 139 5.10 -14.77 2.83
C LYS A 139 6.05 -14.21 3.88
N PRO A 140 7.12 -13.48 3.51
CA PRO A 140 7.88 -12.69 4.47
C PRO A 140 7.00 -11.54 5.02
N ALA A 141 7.31 -11.07 6.21
CA ALA A 141 6.56 -9.99 6.86
C ALA A 141 6.63 -8.67 6.06
N TYR A 142 7.79 -8.38 5.49
CA TYR A 142 8.02 -7.19 4.66
C TYR A 142 8.26 -7.59 3.21
N GLY A 143 8.04 -6.66 2.31
CA GLY A 143 8.22 -6.81 0.87
C GLY A 143 6.92 -6.66 0.09
N GLY A 144 7.04 -6.24 -1.16
CA GLY A 144 5.96 -6.04 -2.13
C GLY A 144 6.24 -6.79 -3.42
N GLY A 145 5.30 -6.75 -4.37
CA GLY A 145 5.51 -7.34 -5.70
C GLY A 145 5.73 -8.85 -5.74
N GLY A 146 5.43 -9.57 -4.65
CA GLY A 146 5.65 -11.02 -4.58
C GLY A 146 7.07 -11.45 -4.19
N ASP A 147 7.95 -10.52 -3.82
CA ASP A 147 9.32 -10.84 -3.42
C ASP A 147 9.34 -11.76 -2.18
N GLY A 148 10.08 -12.88 -2.27
CA GLY A 148 10.17 -13.90 -1.24
C GLY A 148 8.88 -14.69 -0.98
N VAL A 149 7.83 -14.53 -1.80
CA VAL A 149 6.58 -15.28 -1.68
C VAL A 149 6.72 -16.63 -2.36
N VAL A 150 6.43 -17.71 -1.63
CA VAL A 150 6.35 -19.06 -2.17
C VAL A 150 4.88 -19.48 -2.21
N ASN A 151 4.35 -19.59 -3.41
CA ASN A 151 3.00 -20.12 -3.62
C ASN A 151 3.02 -21.65 -3.68
N GLU A 152 1.87 -22.26 -3.35
CA GLU A 152 1.66 -23.72 -3.42
C GLU A 152 2.68 -24.57 -2.64
N ALA A 153 3.18 -24.03 -1.52
CA ALA A 153 4.02 -24.79 -0.62
C ALA A 153 3.21 -25.92 0.04
N THR A 154 3.85 -27.08 0.25
CA THR A 154 3.19 -28.27 0.84
C THR A 154 3.97 -28.88 2.00
N THR A 155 5.19 -28.42 2.24
CA THR A 155 6.11 -29.08 3.20
C THR A 155 6.79 -28.08 4.14
N LEU A 156 7.12 -28.55 5.35
CA LEU A 156 7.94 -27.80 6.29
C LEU A 156 9.35 -27.48 5.74
N SER A 157 9.89 -28.37 4.89
CA SER A 157 11.21 -28.13 4.26
C SER A 157 11.20 -26.86 3.41
N GLN A 158 10.12 -26.60 2.63
CA GLN A 158 9.99 -25.36 1.84
C GLN A 158 9.91 -24.13 2.76
N VAL A 159 9.24 -24.24 3.89
CA VAL A 159 9.18 -23.17 4.92
C VAL A 159 10.57 -22.84 5.46
N LEU A 160 11.37 -23.87 5.79
CA LEU A 160 12.72 -23.69 6.32
C LEU A 160 13.64 -23.02 5.29
N VAL A 161 13.53 -23.39 4.02
CA VAL A 161 14.29 -22.76 2.92
C VAL A 161 13.87 -21.29 2.73
N ALA A 162 12.58 -21.02 2.62
CA ALA A 162 12.05 -19.67 2.43
C ALA A 162 12.49 -18.71 3.54
N ARG A 163 12.51 -19.16 4.81
CA ARG A 163 12.94 -18.33 5.94
C ARG A 163 14.41 -17.96 5.93
N GLN A 164 15.25 -18.69 5.18
CA GLN A 164 16.68 -18.35 5.04
C GLN A 164 16.93 -17.24 4.02
N GLU A 165 15.99 -16.96 3.14
CA GLU A 165 16.11 -15.88 2.15
C GLU A 165 16.10 -14.50 2.83
N PHE A 166 15.18 -14.30 3.79
CA PHE A 166 15.13 -13.07 4.61
C PHE A 166 15.23 -13.44 6.10
N PRO A 167 16.42 -13.79 6.61
CA PRO A 167 16.59 -14.45 7.90
C PRO A 167 16.20 -13.60 9.11
N THR A 168 16.18 -12.28 8.98
CA THR A 168 15.76 -11.33 10.02
C THR A 168 14.26 -11.11 10.06
N GLN A 169 13.50 -11.59 9.04
CA GLN A 169 12.07 -11.35 8.93
C GLN A 169 11.24 -12.48 9.54
N ARG A 170 10.10 -12.09 10.13
CA ARG A 170 9.02 -13.01 10.47
C ARG A 170 8.31 -13.48 9.21
N TYR A 171 7.55 -14.58 9.30
CA TYR A 171 6.85 -15.15 8.15
C TYR A 171 5.39 -15.47 8.48
N LEU A 172 4.55 -15.46 7.44
CA LEU A 172 3.18 -15.97 7.49
C LEU A 172 3.10 -17.20 6.58
N LEU A 173 2.48 -18.25 7.11
CA LEU A 173 1.99 -19.39 6.33
C LEU A 173 0.48 -19.20 6.21
N GLN A 174 -0.03 -19.00 5.01
CA GLN A 174 -1.45 -18.68 4.79
C GLN A 174 -2.12 -19.77 3.95
N ALA A 175 -3.26 -20.23 4.40
CA ALA A 175 -4.11 -21.10 3.61
C ALA A 175 -4.45 -20.44 2.26
N HIS A 176 -4.43 -21.25 1.20
CA HIS A 176 -4.76 -20.78 -0.13
C HIS A 176 -6.25 -20.37 -0.22
N ILE A 177 -6.53 -19.21 -0.79
CA ILE A 177 -7.88 -18.72 -0.99
C ILE A 177 -8.29 -18.93 -2.44
N ILE A 178 -9.34 -19.71 -2.63
CA ILE A 178 -9.95 -19.95 -3.94
C ILE A 178 -11.10 -18.97 -4.11
N PRO A 179 -10.99 -17.96 -4.99
CA PRO A 179 -12.05 -17.00 -5.21
C PRO A 179 -13.25 -17.66 -5.94
N ALA A 180 -14.45 -17.20 -5.60
CA ALA A 180 -15.65 -17.55 -6.34
C ALA A 180 -15.59 -17.01 -7.77
N ARG A 181 -16.47 -17.54 -8.62
CA ARG A 181 -16.67 -17.01 -9.98
C ARG A 181 -17.91 -16.14 -10.02
N LEU A 182 -17.76 -14.86 -10.37
CA LEU A 182 -18.83 -13.89 -10.55
C LEU A 182 -18.95 -13.56 -12.05
N GLY A 183 -19.91 -14.15 -12.71
CA GLY A 183 -20.02 -14.10 -14.17
C GLY A 183 -18.79 -14.72 -14.85
N ALA A 184 -18.09 -13.94 -15.67
CA ALA A 184 -16.89 -14.38 -16.38
C ALA A 184 -15.59 -14.18 -15.57
N ARG A 185 -15.63 -13.47 -14.44
CA ARG A 185 -14.45 -13.07 -13.66
C ARG A 185 -14.30 -13.87 -12.37
N MET A 186 -13.06 -14.02 -11.90
CA MET A 186 -12.78 -14.48 -10.54
C MET A 186 -13.06 -13.32 -9.57
N ALA A 187 -13.67 -13.62 -8.43
CA ALA A 187 -14.02 -12.63 -7.42
C ALA A 187 -12.79 -12.22 -6.59
N TRP A 188 -11.83 -11.60 -7.25
CA TRP A 188 -10.62 -11.05 -6.67
C TRP A 188 -10.54 -9.57 -6.96
N PHE A 189 -10.30 -8.77 -5.92
CA PHE A 189 -10.39 -7.32 -5.99
C PHE A 189 -9.13 -6.71 -5.39
N ARG A 190 -8.61 -5.70 -6.07
CA ARG A 190 -7.69 -4.74 -5.47
C ARG A 190 -8.44 -3.45 -5.21
N VAL A 191 -8.51 -3.06 -3.94
CA VAL A 191 -9.35 -1.95 -3.49
C VAL A 191 -8.44 -0.84 -2.98
N ILE A 192 -8.53 0.33 -3.60
CA ILE A 192 -7.71 1.48 -3.25
C ILE A 192 -8.50 2.36 -2.28
N TYR A 193 -7.84 2.84 -1.23
CA TYR A 193 -8.35 3.85 -0.31
C TYR A 193 -7.55 5.14 -0.46
N CYS A 194 -8.24 6.26 -0.56
CA CYS A 194 -7.63 7.59 -0.53
C CYS A 194 -8.52 8.55 0.26
N ALA A 195 -8.05 9.00 1.42
CA ALA A 195 -8.66 10.09 2.19
C ALA A 195 -10.20 9.97 2.34
N GLY A 196 -10.69 8.80 2.75
CA GLY A 196 -12.12 8.53 2.95
C GLY A 196 -12.86 8.02 1.73
N LYS A 197 -12.27 8.04 0.53
CA LYS A 197 -12.85 7.49 -0.70
C LYS A 197 -12.27 6.12 -1.01
N VAL A 198 -13.11 5.22 -1.49
CA VAL A 198 -12.74 3.82 -1.79
C VAL A 198 -13.01 3.54 -3.27
N TYR A 199 -12.05 2.92 -3.94
CA TYR A 199 -12.09 2.59 -5.36
C TYR A 199 -11.93 1.08 -5.55
N PRO A 200 -13.04 0.30 -5.58
CA PRO A 200 -12.95 -1.12 -5.86
C PRO A 200 -12.59 -1.36 -7.33
N CYS A 201 -11.62 -2.25 -7.55
CA CYS A 201 -11.27 -2.75 -8.87
C CYS A 201 -11.29 -4.27 -8.86
N TRP A 202 -11.84 -4.88 -9.91
CA TRP A 202 -11.52 -6.26 -10.24
C TRP A 202 -10.02 -6.35 -10.44
N TRP A 203 -9.42 -7.42 -9.94
CA TRP A 203 -7.99 -7.67 -10.02
C TRP A 203 -7.75 -9.05 -10.61
N ASP A 204 -7.00 -9.10 -11.67
CA ASP A 204 -6.54 -10.36 -12.24
C ASP A 204 -5.14 -10.65 -11.67
N SER A 205 -5.03 -11.70 -10.84
CA SER A 205 -3.80 -12.04 -10.14
C SER A 205 -2.68 -12.53 -11.05
N ASP A 206 -3.01 -12.99 -12.26
CA ASP A 206 -2.04 -13.54 -13.20
C ASP A 206 -1.45 -12.45 -14.10
N THR A 207 -2.29 -11.52 -14.54
CA THR A 207 -1.91 -10.43 -15.46
C THR A 207 -1.67 -9.10 -14.75
N HIS A 208 -2.07 -8.99 -13.49
CA HIS A 208 -2.06 -7.76 -12.68
C HIS A 208 -2.91 -6.62 -13.27
N ILE A 209 -3.88 -6.95 -14.09
CA ILE A 209 -4.76 -5.95 -14.73
C ILE A 209 -5.90 -5.56 -13.80
N TYR A 210 -6.05 -4.26 -13.62
CA TYR A 210 -7.20 -3.65 -12.96
C TYR A 210 -8.36 -3.46 -13.93
N THR A 211 -9.58 -3.65 -13.45
CA THR A 211 -10.80 -3.14 -14.11
C THR A 211 -11.68 -2.50 -13.06
N HIS A 212 -12.04 -1.24 -13.24
CA HIS A 212 -12.90 -0.52 -12.30
C HIS A 212 -14.22 -1.26 -12.09
N VAL A 213 -14.65 -1.45 -10.84
CA VAL A 213 -15.98 -2.00 -10.52
C VAL A 213 -17.00 -0.92 -10.76
N THR A 214 -17.88 -1.13 -11.73
CA THR A 214 -18.96 -0.19 -12.03
C THR A 214 -20.03 -0.19 -10.93
N PRO A 215 -20.79 0.92 -10.74
CA PRO A 215 -21.91 0.95 -9.78
C PRO A 215 -22.95 -0.14 -10.03
N ASN A 216 -23.20 -0.51 -11.29
CA ASN A 216 -24.11 -1.59 -11.65
C ASN A 216 -23.58 -2.96 -11.22
N GLU A 217 -22.29 -3.24 -11.42
CA GLU A 217 -21.64 -4.48 -10.94
C GLU A 217 -21.63 -4.52 -9.42
N GLU A 218 -21.33 -3.39 -8.76
CA GLU A 218 -21.33 -3.30 -7.29
C GLU A 218 -22.71 -3.65 -6.72
N ALA A 219 -23.79 -3.13 -7.32
CA ALA A 219 -25.15 -3.45 -6.91
C ALA A 219 -25.52 -4.90 -7.26
N TYR A 220 -25.25 -5.35 -8.49
CA TYR A 220 -25.63 -6.68 -8.98
C TYR A 220 -24.97 -7.82 -8.20
N TYR A 221 -23.68 -7.69 -7.89
CA TYR A 221 -22.92 -8.69 -7.15
C TYR A 221 -22.85 -8.43 -5.63
N SER A 222 -23.56 -7.41 -5.13
CA SER A 222 -23.57 -7.05 -3.70
C SER A 222 -22.17 -6.75 -3.13
N LEU A 223 -21.34 -6.03 -3.88
CA LEU A 223 -19.94 -5.76 -3.55
C LEU A 223 -19.73 -4.61 -2.55
N GLY A 224 -20.78 -4.02 -2.00
CA GLY A 224 -20.67 -2.88 -1.06
C GLY A 224 -19.79 -3.13 0.15
N SER A 225 -19.64 -4.41 0.58
CA SER A 225 -18.74 -4.80 1.66
C SER A 225 -17.27 -4.48 1.37
N LEU A 226 -16.83 -4.40 0.09
CA LEU A 226 -15.47 -3.99 -0.26
C LEU A 226 -15.15 -2.60 0.31
N ARG A 227 -16.10 -1.67 0.24
CA ARG A 227 -15.92 -0.30 0.77
C ARG A 227 -15.84 -0.28 2.29
N THR A 228 -16.73 -1.01 2.95
CA THR A 228 -16.77 -1.08 4.41
C THR A 228 -15.51 -1.72 4.97
N ILE A 229 -15.07 -2.84 4.40
CA ILE A 229 -13.86 -3.54 4.82
C ILE A 229 -12.64 -2.64 4.63
N THR A 230 -12.47 -2.02 3.46
CA THR A 230 -11.33 -1.16 3.18
C THR A 230 -11.30 0.08 4.10
N SER A 231 -12.46 0.69 4.38
CA SER A 231 -12.55 1.79 5.33
C SER A 231 -12.22 1.36 6.77
N SER A 232 -12.57 0.14 7.14
CA SER A 232 -12.19 -0.42 8.45
C SER A 232 -10.68 -0.67 8.53
N ILE A 233 -10.06 -1.16 7.45
CA ILE A 233 -8.59 -1.31 7.37
C ILE A 233 -7.92 0.07 7.52
N ALA A 234 -8.43 1.11 6.82
CA ALA A 234 -7.93 2.48 6.94
C ALA A 234 -7.95 2.98 8.39
N THR A 235 -9.04 2.70 9.11
CA THR A 235 -9.16 3.06 10.53
C THR A 235 -8.13 2.32 11.40
N LEU A 236 -7.87 1.04 11.12
CA LEU A 236 -6.93 0.20 11.89
C LEU A 236 -5.46 0.56 11.62
N CYS A 237 -5.10 0.82 10.36
CA CYS A 237 -3.72 1.17 10.00
C CYS A 237 -3.42 2.67 10.15
N GLY A 238 -4.43 3.53 10.09
CA GLY A 238 -4.30 4.99 10.18
C GLY A 238 -3.68 5.63 8.93
N LEU A 239 -3.70 4.92 7.78
CA LEU A 239 -3.14 5.43 6.53
C LEU A 239 -4.19 6.20 5.72
N THR A 240 -3.71 7.22 5.03
CA THR A 240 -4.51 8.10 4.16
C THR A 240 -4.63 7.55 2.74
N LEU A 241 -3.61 6.82 2.26
CA LEU A 241 -3.53 6.28 0.90
C LEU A 241 -2.90 4.89 0.94
N PHE A 242 -3.62 3.86 0.49
CA PHE A 242 -3.11 2.49 0.37
C PHE A 242 -4.03 1.65 -0.53
N SER A 243 -3.62 0.42 -0.85
CA SER A 243 -4.51 -0.58 -1.42
C SER A 243 -4.51 -1.87 -0.59
N THR A 244 -5.56 -2.66 -0.73
CA THR A 244 -5.72 -3.98 -0.12
C THR A 244 -6.25 -4.97 -1.14
N GLU A 245 -6.00 -6.27 -0.95
CA GLU A 245 -6.56 -7.31 -1.80
C GLU A 245 -7.62 -8.12 -1.05
N ILE A 246 -8.79 -8.26 -1.67
CA ILE A 246 -9.95 -8.94 -1.10
C ILE A 246 -10.49 -9.93 -2.12
N ALA A 247 -10.65 -11.19 -1.68
CA ALA A 247 -11.33 -12.21 -2.46
C ALA A 247 -12.72 -12.51 -1.89
N ILE A 248 -13.67 -12.95 -2.74
CA ILE A 248 -14.93 -13.52 -2.28
C ILE A 248 -14.88 -15.03 -2.53
N THR A 249 -15.07 -15.82 -1.49
CA THR A 249 -15.08 -17.27 -1.55
C THR A 249 -16.45 -17.81 -2.00
N SER A 250 -16.52 -19.09 -2.38
CA SER A 250 -17.75 -19.73 -2.89
C SER A 250 -18.93 -19.72 -1.90
N ASP A 251 -18.65 -19.59 -0.60
CA ASP A 251 -19.66 -19.42 0.46
C ASP A 251 -20.03 -17.95 0.71
N GLY A 252 -19.57 -17.02 -0.14
CA GLY A 252 -19.90 -15.60 -0.12
C GLY A 252 -19.14 -14.76 0.90
N ARG A 253 -18.12 -15.31 1.56
CA ARG A 253 -17.29 -14.54 2.51
C ARG A 253 -16.28 -13.66 1.76
N PHE A 254 -16.18 -12.41 2.19
CA PHE A 254 -15.09 -11.51 1.81
C PHE A 254 -13.88 -11.81 2.69
N VAL A 255 -12.76 -12.16 2.09
CA VAL A 255 -11.50 -12.53 2.76
C VAL A 255 -10.40 -11.59 2.33
N ILE A 256 -9.73 -10.94 3.27
CA ILE A 256 -8.61 -10.02 3.00
C ILE A 256 -7.35 -10.85 2.82
N VAL A 257 -6.82 -10.90 1.60
CA VAL A 257 -5.68 -11.75 1.21
C VAL A 257 -4.35 -11.03 1.35
N ASP A 258 -4.31 -9.74 1.01
CA ASP A 258 -3.17 -8.85 1.29
C ASP A 258 -3.68 -7.59 1.99
N TYR A 259 -3.04 -7.24 3.10
CA TYR A 259 -3.63 -6.31 4.07
C TYR A 259 -3.48 -4.86 3.65
N VAL A 260 -2.24 -4.43 3.43
CA VAL A 260 -1.91 -3.04 3.10
C VAL A 260 -0.73 -3.00 2.14
N ASN A 261 -0.95 -2.40 0.97
CA ASN A 261 0.10 -2.04 0.03
C ASN A 261 0.31 -0.54 0.08
N ASP A 262 1.49 -0.10 0.51
CA ASP A 262 1.94 1.27 0.61
C ASP A 262 3.47 1.31 0.43
N PRO A 263 3.99 2.17 -0.46
CA PRO A 263 3.30 3.00 -1.43
C PRO A 263 2.52 2.19 -2.47
N ILE A 264 1.35 2.67 -2.87
CA ILE A 264 0.60 2.02 -3.95
C ILE A 264 1.18 2.38 -5.32
N ASP A 265 1.09 1.45 -6.27
CA ASP A 265 1.34 1.73 -7.68
C ASP A 265 0.25 2.67 -8.21
N LEU A 266 0.66 3.83 -8.75
CA LEU A 266 -0.22 4.84 -9.36
C LEU A 266 0.13 5.07 -10.84
N ARG A 267 0.79 4.10 -11.49
CA ARG A 267 0.99 4.14 -12.94
C ARG A 267 -0.36 4.22 -13.65
N LEU A 268 -0.44 5.05 -14.67
CA LEU A 268 -1.65 5.16 -15.49
C LEU A 268 -1.82 3.91 -16.37
N GLN A 269 -3.01 3.34 -16.39
CA GLN A 269 -3.31 2.17 -17.22
C GLN A 269 -3.14 2.45 -18.72
N SER A 270 -3.35 3.69 -19.16
CA SER A 270 -3.04 4.13 -20.53
C SER A 270 -1.55 4.11 -20.89
N LYS A 271 -0.66 3.98 -19.89
CA LYS A 271 0.80 3.92 -20.06
C LYS A 271 1.37 2.54 -19.76
N ALA A 272 0.78 1.81 -18.83
CA ALA A 272 1.15 0.46 -18.45
C ALA A 272 -0.13 -0.37 -18.24
N LEU A 273 -0.30 -1.47 -18.96
CA LEU A 273 -1.53 -2.28 -18.93
C LEU A 273 -1.93 -2.72 -17.52
N ASP A 274 -0.94 -2.96 -16.68
CA ASP A 274 -1.07 -3.32 -15.26
C ASP A 274 -1.10 -2.10 -14.33
N GLY A 275 -1.21 -0.89 -14.88
CA GLY A 275 -1.44 0.34 -14.12
C GLY A 275 -2.88 0.49 -13.65
N VAL A 276 -3.10 1.45 -12.78
CA VAL A 276 -4.43 1.80 -12.25
C VAL A 276 -5.23 2.57 -13.32
N PRO A 277 -6.54 2.33 -13.47
CA PRO A 277 -7.38 3.08 -14.39
C PRO A 277 -7.19 4.59 -14.27
N ASP A 278 -6.97 5.28 -15.39
CA ASP A 278 -6.60 6.70 -15.42
C ASP A 278 -7.57 7.61 -14.67
N GLU A 279 -8.87 7.29 -14.73
CA GLU A 279 -9.91 8.05 -14.02
C GLU A 279 -9.77 7.93 -12.50
N ILE A 280 -9.32 6.76 -12.00
CA ILE A 280 -9.06 6.55 -10.56
C ILE A 280 -7.84 7.34 -10.13
N VAL A 281 -6.74 7.30 -10.91
CA VAL A 281 -5.51 8.06 -10.58
C VAL A 281 -5.79 9.56 -10.56
N LYS A 282 -6.57 10.06 -11.54
CA LYS A 282 -6.98 11.48 -11.58
C LYS A 282 -7.84 11.86 -10.35
N ASP A 283 -8.80 11.02 -10.00
CA ASP A 283 -9.67 11.27 -8.85
C ASP A 283 -8.90 11.19 -7.52
N ILE A 284 -7.92 10.28 -7.40
CA ILE A 284 -6.98 10.24 -6.27
C ILE A 284 -6.19 11.54 -6.20
N THR A 285 -5.67 12.03 -7.33
CA THR A 285 -4.92 13.29 -7.39
C THR A 285 -5.76 14.46 -6.86
N GLU A 286 -7.00 14.61 -7.34
CA GLU A 286 -7.93 15.65 -6.86
C GLU A 286 -8.23 15.47 -5.36
N ARG A 287 -8.41 14.24 -4.91
CA ARG A 287 -8.67 13.95 -3.50
C ARG A 287 -7.49 14.29 -2.59
N LEU A 288 -6.26 14.12 -3.06
CA LEU A 288 -5.06 14.57 -2.35
C LEU A 288 -5.00 16.10 -2.26
N LEU A 289 -5.41 16.82 -3.31
CA LEU A 289 -5.49 18.30 -3.27
C LEU A 289 -6.51 18.78 -2.23
N GLU A 290 -7.65 18.11 -2.09
CA GLU A 290 -8.64 18.44 -1.06
C GLU A 290 -8.08 18.36 0.37
N LEU A 291 -7.04 17.53 0.60
CA LEU A 291 -6.31 17.50 1.86
C LEU A 291 -5.34 18.67 2.02
N ILE A 292 -4.81 19.19 0.91
CA ILE A 292 -3.78 20.23 0.91
C ILE A 292 -4.42 21.62 1.02
N LEU A 293 -5.50 21.87 0.29
CA LEU A 293 -6.17 23.16 0.18
C LEU A 293 -6.54 23.82 1.53
N PRO A 294 -7.05 23.11 2.57
CA PRO A 294 -7.35 23.71 3.86
C PRO A 294 -6.13 24.29 4.59
N HIS A 295 -4.93 23.87 4.21
CA HIS A 295 -3.67 24.26 4.82
C HIS A 295 -2.92 25.31 3.99
N HIS A 296 -3.39 25.60 2.76
CA HIS A 296 -2.80 26.63 1.91
C HIS A 296 -3.01 28.00 2.50
N THR A 297 -1.90 28.71 2.73
CA THR A 297 -1.93 30.13 3.08
C THR A 297 -1.53 30.91 1.84
N PRO A 298 -2.44 31.69 1.20
CA PRO A 298 -2.09 32.49 0.04
C PRO A 298 -0.91 33.40 0.37
N SER A 299 0.10 33.44 -0.50
CA SER A 299 1.17 34.42 -0.38
C SER A 299 0.56 35.82 -0.42
N GLN A 300 0.79 36.58 0.63
CA GLN A 300 0.49 38.02 0.61
C GLN A 300 1.53 38.64 -0.33
N ASP A 301 1.10 38.95 -1.58
CA ASP A 301 1.86 39.79 -2.49
C ASP A 301 1.98 41.22 -1.95
#